data_b51e86aad6b896b8ae5a17fc4632d426
#
_entry.id   b51e86aad6b896b8ae5a17fc4632d426
#
_cell.length_a   1.000
_cell.length_b   1.000
_cell.length_c   1.000
_cell.angle_alpha   90.00
_cell.angle_beta   90.00
_cell.angle_gamma   90.00
#
_symmetry.space_group_name_H-M   'P 1'
#
loop_
_entity.id
_entity.type
_entity.pdbx_description
1 polymer ?
#
loop_
_entity_poly.entity_id
_entity_poly.type
_entity_poly.pdbx_seq_one_letter_code
_entity_poly.pdbx_strand_id
1 'polypeptide(L)'
;MNHSKTLNFQHVNYLWDDNYAGTLTEDQVALFLYRSNILGADLRITNYGGGNTSCKTIEKDPLTGENCEVMWIKGSGGDIGTLNRTGIAGLYTERLRSLKNVYQGLEDEDRMVGLFSH
;
A
#
# COMPACT_ATOMS: atom_id res chain seq x y z
N MET A 1 -20.76 -3.96 19.17
CA MET A 1 -20.39 -5.12 19.97
C MET A 1 -19.34 -5.92 19.23
N ASN A 2 -18.20 -6.02 19.82
CA ASN A 2 -17.10 -6.66 19.15
C ASN A 2 -17.04 -8.15 19.48
N HIS A 3 -17.20 -8.95 18.46
CA HIS A 3 -16.89 -10.35 18.57
C HIS A 3 -15.52 -10.57 17.94
N SER A 4 -14.47 -10.41 18.73
CA SER A 4 -13.18 -10.91 18.32
C SER A 4 -13.31 -12.42 18.22
N LYS A 5 -13.65 -12.92 17.05
CA LYS A 5 -13.51 -14.32 16.75
C LYS A 5 -12.03 -14.62 16.81
N THR A 6 -11.61 -15.33 17.84
CA THR A 6 -10.27 -15.89 17.88
C THR A 6 -10.21 -16.96 16.79
N LEU A 7 -9.77 -16.57 15.61
CA LEU A 7 -9.53 -17.51 14.53
C LEU A 7 -8.16 -18.15 14.79
N ASN A 8 -8.16 -19.44 15.05
CA ASN A 8 -6.92 -20.20 15.20
C ASN A 8 -6.47 -20.69 13.83
N PHE A 9 -5.39 -20.09 13.34
CA PHE A 9 -4.70 -20.56 12.15
C PHE A 9 -3.44 -21.33 12.55
N GLN A 10 -3.17 -22.44 11.88
CA GLN A 10 -2.02 -23.28 12.19
C GLN A 10 -0.68 -22.57 11.95
N HIS A 11 -0.60 -21.70 10.95
CA HIS A 11 0.67 -21.13 10.49
C HIS A 11 0.79 -19.61 10.59
N VAL A 12 -0.28 -18.93 10.99
CA VAL A 12 -0.31 -17.47 11.11
C VAL A 12 -1.10 -17.08 12.36
N ASN A 13 -0.82 -15.88 12.87
CA ASN A 13 -1.63 -15.26 13.92
C ASN A 13 -2.67 -14.35 13.30
N TYR A 14 -3.88 -14.36 13.84
CA TYR A 14 -4.89 -13.39 13.49
C TYR A 14 -4.72 -12.16 14.37
N LEU A 15 -4.12 -11.10 13.81
CA LEU A 15 -3.75 -9.88 14.53
C LEU A 15 -4.71 -8.71 14.28
N TRP A 16 -5.67 -8.88 13.38
CA TRP A 16 -6.62 -7.82 13.05
C TRP A 16 -7.55 -7.54 14.23
N ASP A 17 -7.67 -6.26 14.60
CA ASP A 17 -8.57 -5.79 15.65
C ASP A 17 -9.65 -4.91 15.02
N ASP A 18 -10.89 -5.41 15.01
CA ASP A 18 -12.02 -4.69 14.41
C ASP A 18 -12.29 -3.36 15.11
N ASN A 19 -12.10 -3.26 16.41
CA ASN A 19 -12.30 -2.03 17.15
C ASN A 19 -11.30 -0.96 16.74
N TYR A 20 -10.02 -1.34 16.69
CA TYR A 20 -8.98 -0.41 16.28
C TYR A 20 -9.15 -0.01 14.81
N ALA A 21 -9.42 -0.97 13.92
CA ALA A 21 -9.68 -0.70 12.51
C ALA A 21 -10.88 0.25 12.33
N GLY A 22 -11.91 0.10 13.15
CA GLY A 22 -13.08 0.99 13.15
C GLY A 22 -12.74 2.45 13.49
N THR A 23 -11.68 2.71 14.24
CA THR A 23 -11.22 4.07 14.51
C THR A 23 -10.52 4.73 13.32
N LEU A 24 -10.13 3.94 12.32
CA LEU A 24 -9.35 4.39 11.16
C LEU A 24 -10.18 4.52 9.87
N THR A 25 -11.49 4.29 9.92
CA THR A 25 -12.34 4.24 8.71
C THR A 25 -12.40 5.56 7.94
N GLU A 26 -12.21 6.68 8.62
CA GLU A 26 -12.18 8.02 8.00
C GLU A 26 -10.85 8.30 7.26
N ASP A 27 -9.83 7.53 7.54
CA ASP A 27 -8.49 7.68 6.93
C ASP A 27 -8.05 6.38 6.30
N GLN A 28 -8.29 6.26 5.00
CA GLN A 28 -7.98 5.03 4.25
C GLN A 28 -6.49 4.73 4.21
N VAL A 29 -5.64 5.75 4.23
CA VAL A 29 -4.19 5.55 4.28
C VAL A 29 -3.77 5.00 5.63
N ALA A 30 -4.35 5.50 6.73
CA ALA A 30 -4.09 4.96 8.06
C ALA A 30 -4.52 3.49 8.18
N LEU A 31 -5.68 3.16 7.62
CA LEU A 31 -6.17 1.77 7.58
C LEU A 31 -5.24 0.86 6.77
N PHE A 32 -4.76 1.35 5.64
CA PHE A 32 -3.77 0.66 4.81
C PHE A 32 -2.47 0.40 5.58
N LEU A 33 -1.96 1.38 6.28
CA LEU A 33 -0.75 1.25 7.09
C LEU A 33 -0.95 0.25 8.23
N TYR A 34 -2.09 0.28 8.91
CA TYR A 34 -2.42 -0.68 9.95
C TYR A 34 -2.40 -2.11 9.41
N ARG A 35 -3.11 -2.36 8.30
CA ARG A 35 -3.12 -3.67 7.65
C ARG A 35 -1.71 -4.14 7.31
N SER A 36 -0.90 -3.25 6.77
CA SER A 36 0.47 -3.54 6.38
C SER A 36 1.34 -3.90 7.59
N ASN A 37 1.20 -3.15 8.67
CA ASN A 37 1.98 -3.38 9.89
C ASN A 37 1.65 -4.73 10.53
N ILE A 38 0.37 -5.11 10.60
CA ILE A 38 0.03 -6.42 11.20
C ILE A 38 0.48 -7.60 10.34
N LEU A 39 0.48 -7.45 9.01
CA LEU A 39 1.05 -8.48 8.13
C LEU A 39 2.56 -8.61 8.34
N GLY A 40 3.25 -7.50 8.45
CA GLY A 40 4.71 -7.48 8.69
C GLY A 40 5.11 -7.89 10.10
N ALA A 41 4.20 -7.85 11.06
CA ALA A 41 4.46 -8.27 12.43
C ALA A 41 4.58 -9.79 12.57
N ASP A 42 4.04 -10.56 11.64
CA ASP A 42 4.15 -12.01 11.68
C ASP A 42 5.28 -12.48 10.75
N LEU A 43 6.43 -12.78 11.35
CA LEU A 43 7.63 -13.19 10.62
C LEU A 43 7.52 -14.58 9.99
N ARG A 44 6.41 -15.28 10.20
CA ARG A 44 6.12 -16.53 9.50
C ARG A 44 5.58 -16.30 8.11
N ILE A 45 5.06 -15.10 7.82
CA ILE A 45 4.51 -14.74 6.51
C ILE A 45 5.34 -13.67 5.79
N THR A 46 6.15 -12.91 6.52
CA THR A 46 7.03 -11.89 5.93
C THR A 46 8.43 -11.99 6.55
N ASN A 47 9.45 -11.61 5.76
CA ASN A 47 10.80 -11.46 6.26
C ASN A 47 11.01 -10.05 6.80
N TYR A 48 11.83 -9.95 7.85
CA TYR A 48 12.27 -8.66 8.37
C TYR A 48 12.94 -7.84 7.27
N GLY A 49 12.57 -6.57 7.17
CA GLY A 49 13.11 -5.67 6.15
C GLY A 49 12.50 -5.85 4.76
N GLY A 50 11.44 -6.63 4.62
CA GLY A 50 10.83 -6.93 3.33
C GLY A 50 9.32 -6.68 3.30
N GLY A 51 8.72 -7.19 2.25
CA GLY A 51 7.29 -7.10 1.97
C GLY A 51 6.93 -5.95 1.04
N ASN A 52 5.87 -6.15 0.27
CA ASN A 52 5.30 -5.14 -0.62
C ASN A 52 3.81 -4.96 -0.27
N THR A 53 3.35 -3.74 -0.34
CA THR A 53 1.96 -3.41 -0.04
C THR A 53 1.53 -2.17 -0.80
N SER A 54 0.27 -2.13 -1.18
CA SER A 54 -0.32 -0.98 -1.86
C SER A 54 -1.82 -0.87 -1.55
N CYS A 55 -2.36 0.32 -1.73
CA CYS A 55 -3.80 0.53 -1.77
C CYS A 55 -4.13 1.66 -2.74
N LYS A 56 -5.40 1.73 -3.13
CA LYS A 56 -5.92 2.82 -3.96
C LYS A 56 -6.95 3.59 -3.16
N THR A 57 -6.87 4.91 -3.26
CA THR A 57 -7.83 5.82 -2.64
C THR A 57 -8.30 6.85 -3.66
N ILE A 58 -9.43 7.47 -3.38
CA ILE A 58 -9.90 8.62 -4.16
C ILE A 58 -9.51 9.87 -3.39
N GLU A 59 -8.73 10.72 -4.03
CA GLU A 59 -8.25 11.97 -3.47
C GLU A 59 -8.66 13.15 -4.35
N LYS A 60 -8.61 14.35 -3.80
CA LYS A 60 -8.76 15.56 -4.62
C LYS A 60 -7.42 15.97 -5.19
N ASP A 61 -7.39 16.17 -6.50
CA ASP A 61 -6.23 16.75 -7.16
C ASP A 61 -6.06 18.20 -6.67
N PRO A 62 -4.91 18.55 -6.07
CA PRO A 62 -4.70 19.90 -5.54
C PRO A 62 -4.65 20.99 -6.61
N LEU A 63 -4.45 20.64 -7.87
CA LEU A 63 -4.39 21.60 -8.98
C LEU A 63 -5.76 21.84 -9.60
N THR A 64 -6.55 20.78 -9.79
CA THR A 64 -7.84 20.86 -10.48
C THR A 64 -9.05 20.85 -9.55
N GLY A 65 -8.88 20.35 -8.32
CA GLY A 65 -9.98 20.13 -7.38
C GLY A 65 -10.87 18.94 -7.74
N GLU A 66 -10.57 18.22 -8.80
CA GLU A 66 -11.30 17.03 -9.23
C GLU A 66 -10.87 15.80 -8.45
N ASN A 67 -11.76 14.82 -8.36
CA ASN A 67 -11.42 13.53 -7.77
C ASN A 67 -10.51 12.74 -8.71
N CYS A 68 -9.48 12.15 -8.13
CA CYS A 68 -8.55 11.29 -8.86
C CYS A 68 -8.21 10.05 -8.03
N GLU A 69 -7.92 8.95 -8.71
CA GLU A 69 -7.45 7.75 -8.04
C GLU A 69 -5.95 7.84 -7.81
N VAL A 70 -5.54 7.62 -6.55
CA VAL A 70 -4.14 7.58 -6.14
C VAL A 70 -3.81 6.18 -5.65
N MET A 71 -2.73 5.62 -6.16
CA MET A 71 -2.17 4.38 -5.64
C MET A 71 -1.05 4.70 -4.66
N TRP A 72 -1.21 4.25 -3.43
CA TRP A 72 -0.20 4.35 -2.39
C TRP A 72 0.61 3.05 -2.36
N ILE A 73 1.92 3.16 -2.44
CA ILE A 73 2.82 2.00 -2.43
C ILE A 73 3.93 2.19 -1.42
N LYS A 74 4.38 1.07 -0.86
CA LYS A 74 5.57 1.05 -0.01
C LYS A 74 6.81 1.36 -0.85
N GLY A 75 7.65 2.28 -0.37
CA GLY A 75 8.98 2.51 -0.91
C GLY A 75 9.90 1.32 -0.67
N SER A 76 10.97 1.21 -1.47
CA SER A 76 11.93 0.12 -1.30
C SER A 76 12.81 0.32 -0.07
N GLY A 77 13.30 -0.77 0.51
CA GLY A 77 14.28 -0.77 1.59
C GLY A 77 13.70 -0.73 3.00
N GLY A 78 12.39 -0.50 3.17
CA GLY A 78 11.75 -0.51 4.49
C GLY A 78 11.09 -1.83 4.82
N ASP A 79 10.84 -2.06 6.13
CA ASP A 79 10.08 -3.20 6.61
C ASP A 79 8.59 -2.87 6.61
N ILE A 80 7.77 -3.76 6.08
CA ILE A 80 6.32 -3.60 6.08
C ILE A 80 5.74 -3.53 7.50
N GLY A 81 6.36 -4.20 8.46
CA GLY A 81 5.93 -4.19 9.86
C GLY A 81 6.05 -2.85 10.57
N THR A 82 6.94 -1.99 10.10
CA THR A 82 7.18 -0.65 10.66
C THR A 82 6.83 0.47 9.70
N LEU A 83 6.15 0.15 8.61
CA LEU A 83 5.78 1.12 7.58
C LEU A 83 4.93 2.25 8.15
N ASN A 84 5.27 3.48 7.79
CA ASN A 84 4.52 4.69 8.14
C ASN A 84 4.36 5.61 6.92
N ARG A 85 3.72 6.77 7.10
CA ARG A 85 3.42 7.69 6.01
C ARG A 85 4.65 8.17 5.25
N THR A 86 5.80 8.24 5.89
CA THR A 86 7.06 8.67 5.23
C THR A 86 7.66 7.59 4.36
N GLY A 87 7.24 6.35 4.54
CA GLY A 87 7.72 5.19 3.78
C GLY A 87 6.85 4.82 2.57
N ILE A 88 5.82 5.59 2.26
CA ILE A 88 4.94 5.34 1.12
C ILE A 88 4.99 6.46 0.11
N ALA A 89 4.75 6.13 -1.16
CA ALA A 89 4.62 7.10 -2.25
C ALA A 89 3.21 7.05 -2.82
N GLY A 90 2.67 8.21 -3.16
CA GLY A 90 1.39 8.32 -3.86
C GLY A 90 1.62 8.56 -5.35
N LEU A 91 0.92 7.82 -6.18
CA LEU A 91 1.03 7.87 -7.63
C LEU A 91 -0.35 8.03 -8.25
N TYR A 92 -0.48 8.92 -9.21
CA TYR A 92 -1.72 9.03 -9.99
C TYR A 92 -1.88 7.78 -10.86
N THR A 93 -2.94 7.02 -10.62
CA THR A 93 -3.18 5.74 -11.31
C THR A 93 -3.31 5.93 -12.82
N GLU A 94 -3.96 7.00 -13.25
CA GLU A 94 -4.11 7.29 -14.68
C GLU A 94 -2.76 7.54 -15.37
N ARG A 95 -1.85 8.22 -14.69
CA ARG A 95 -0.49 8.42 -15.21
C ARG A 95 0.27 7.12 -15.34
N LEU A 96 0.14 6.23 -14.35
CA LEU A 96 0.73 4.90 -14.43
C LEU A 96 0.18 4.10 -15.60
N ARG A 97 -1.14 4.15 -15.81
CA ARG A 97 -1.77 3.46 -16.95
C ARG A 97 -1.26 4.00 -18.28
N SER A 98 -1.01 5.30 -18.37
CA SER A 98 -0.52 5.92 -19.59
C SER A 98 0.89 5.46 -20.00
N LEU A 99 1.66 4.85 -19.11
CA LEU A 99 2.96 4.27 -19.43
C LEU A 99 2.86 3.18 -20.51
N LYS A 100 1.71 2.52 -20.64
CA LYS A 100 1.46 1.54 -21.69
C LYS A 100 1.64 2.14 -23.09
N ASN A 101 1.35 3.43 -23.24
CA ASN A 101 1.42 4.12 -24.53
C ASN A 101 2.86 4.37 -25.00
N VAL A 102 3.81 4.33 -24.07
CA VAL A 102 5.23 4.60 -24.33
C VAL A 102 6.11 3.38 -24.09
N TYR A 103 5.50 2.23 -23.80
CA TYR A 103 6.23 1.00 -23.54
C TYR A 103 6.91 0.50 -24.82
N GLN A 104 8.22 0.31 -24.78
CA GLN A 104 9.06 -0.05 -25.90
C GLN A 104 9.29 -1.58 -26.06
N GLY A 105 8.72 -2.37 -25.15
CA GLY A 105 8.90 -3.82 -25.14
C GLY A 105 10.05 -4.27 -24.25
N LEU A 106 10.24 -5.58 -24.17
CA LEU A 106 11.19 -6.21 -23.24
C LEU A 106 12.66 -5.84 -23.52
N GLU A 107 12.98 -5.52 -24.77
CA GLU A 107 14.36 -5.21 -25.17
C GLU A 107 14.84 -3.85 -24.65
N ASP A 108 13.93 -3.00 -24.17
CA ASP A 108 14.25 -1.62 -23.82
C ASP A 108 13.52 -1.16 -22.55
N GLU A 109 13.30 -2.09 -21.62
CA GLU A 109 12.58 -1.81 -20.37
C GLU A 109 13.30 -0.79 -19.49
N ASP A 110 14.62 -0.73 -19.54
CA ASP A 110 15.39 0.22 -18.73
C ASP A 110 15.00 1.68 -18.99
N ARG A 111 14.54 2.01 -20.19
CA ARG A 111 14.04 3.34 -20.52
C ARG A 111 12.78 3.72 -19.77
N MET A 112 12.03 2.73 -19.28
CA MET A 112 10.81 3.00 -18.52
C MET A 112 11.11 3.53 -17.12
N VAL A 113 12.30 3.26 -16.57
CA VAL A 113 12.64 3.64 -15.20
C VAL A 113 12.56 5.15 -15.00
N GLY A 114 13.05 5.94 -15.96
CA GLY A 114 13.01 7.40 -15.87
C GLY A 114 11.61 8.00 -15.91
N LEU A 115 10.62 7.25 -16.39
CA LEU A 115 9.23 7.70 -16.49
C LEU A 115 8.46 7.54 -15.18
N PHE A 116 8.94 6.75 -14.24
CA PHE A 116 8.27 6.54 -12.95
C PHE A 116 8.35 7.74 -12.01
N SER A 117 9.19 8.72 -12.30
CA SER A 117 9.33 9.92 -11.49
C SER A 117 8.40 11.07 -11.91
N HIS A 118 7.47 10.87 -12.85
CA HIS A 118 6.56 11.90 -13.37
C HIS A 118 5.12 11.76 -12.91
#